data_6b5435bba53c69934bcf36de446a92ad
#
_entry.id   6b5435bba53c69934bcf36de446a92ad
#
_cell.length_a   1.000
_cell.length_b   1.000
_cell.length_c   1.000
_cell.angle_alpha   90.00
_cell.angle_beta   90.00
_cell.angle_gamma   90.00
#
_symmetry.space_group_name_H-M   'P 1'
#
loop_
_entity.id
_entity.type
_entity.pdbx_description
1 polymer ?
#
loop_
_entity_poly.entity_id
_entity_poly.type
_entity_poly.pdbx_seq_one_letter_code
_entity_poly.pdbx_strand_id
1 'polypeptide(L)'
;MELIVNNVSKQYRGKLAVENLSLRLKKGVYGLLGANGAGKTTLMRMLCGILKADGGSISLNGMDVSTEGYRSLLGYLPQDFGYYPEFTGMDFLLYLSALKGLDKKHGRREASRLLELVSLTENAHRKIKTYSGGMKQRLGIAQALLNHPELLILDEPTAGLDPKERVRFRELIADVGKENIVLLSTHIISDIEHIADIVLMLKDGKLIWQGP
;
A
#
# COMPACT_ATOMS: atom_id res chain seq x y z
N MET A 1 17.94 -0.53 1.75
CA MET A 1 16.57 -0.70 1.21
C MET A 1 16.36 0.32 0.12
N GLU A 2 16.04 -0.15 -1.08
CA GLU A 2 15.86 0.72 -2.24
C GLU A 2 14.94 0.06 -3.28
N LEU A 3 13.91 0.80 -3.72
CA LEU A 3 13.07 0.43 -4.86
C LEU A 3 13.58 1.17 -6.09
N ILE A 4 13.87 0.44 -7.15
CA ILE A 4 14.34 0.99 -8.43
C ILE A 4 13.34 0.65 -9.52
N VAL A 5 12.89 1.67 -10.23
CA VAL A 5 12.03 1.58 -11.40
C VAL A 5 12.77 2.20 -12.57
N ASN A 6 13.01 1.44 -13.64
CA ASN A 6 13.77 1.89 -14.80
C ASN A 6 12.91 1.84 -16.06
N ASN A 7 12.59 3.00 -16.63
CA ASN A 7 11.92 3.18 -17.91
C ASN A 7 10.67 2.31 -18.11
N VAL A 8 9.86 2.15 -17.04
CA VAL A 8 8.66 1.32 -17.14
C VAL A 8 7.59 2.00 -17.96
N SER A 9 6.93 1.20 -18.80
CA SER A 9 5.82 1.65 -19.65
C SER A 9 4.69 0.65 -19.60
N LYS A 10 3.45 1.15 -19.72
CA LYS A 10 2.24 0.33 -19.86
C LYS A 10 1.24 0.97 -20.80
N GLN A 11 0.77 0.20 -21.78
CA GLN A 11 -0.19 0.62 -22.78
C GLN A 11 -1.47 -0.22 -22.69
N TYR A 12 -2.61 0.41 -22.84
CA TYR A 12 -3.92 -0.24 -22.97
C TYR A 12 -4.61 0.24 -24.24
N ARG A 13 -4.93 -0.68 -25.16
CA ARG A 13 -5.68 -0.36 -26.39
C ARG A 13 -5.16 0.89 -27.11
N GLY A 14 -3.85 1.02 -27.25
CA GLY A 14 -3.21 2.15 -27.93
C GLY A 14 -2.95 3.40 -27.07
N LYS A 15 -3.50 3.49 -25.85
CA LYS A 15 -3.27 4.60 -24.92
C LYS A 15 -2.18 4.23 -23.91
N LEU A 16 -1.13 5.05 -23.80
CA LEU A 16 -0.11 4.92 -22.77
C LEU A 16 -0.70 5.34 -21.42
N ALA A 17 -0.75 4.41 -20.46
CA ALA A 17 -1.18 4.66 -19.09
C ALA A 17 0.00 5.01 -18.18
N VAL A 18 1.20 4.49 -18.49
CA VAL A 18 2.48 4.88 -17.91
C VAL A 18 3.50 4.91 -19.04
N GLU A 19 4.32 5.95 -19.12
CA GLU A 19 5.25 6.19 -20.23
C GLU A 19 6.66 6.47 -19.71
N ASN A 20 7.60 5.56 -19.99
CA ASN A 20 9.04 5.67 -19.67
C ASN A 20 9.35 6.21 -18.28
N LEU A 21 8.59 5.75 -17.27
CA LEU A 21 8.71 6.24 -15.91
C LEU A 21 9.92 5.60 -15.24
N SER A 22 10.79 6.45 -14.68
CA SER A 22 11.91 6.03 -13.85
C SER A 22 11.84 6.73 -12.52
N LEU A 23 12.08 5.98 -11.42
CA LEU A 23 12.19 6.54 -10.07
C LEU A 23 13.04 5.63 -9.19
N ARG A 24 13.57 6.23 -8.12
CA ARG A 24 14.36 5.54 -7.12
C ARG A 24 13.88 6.00 -5.74
N LEU A 25 13.36 5.06 -4.95
CA LEU A 25 12.83 5.34 -3.63
C LEU A 25 13.67 4.62 -2.57
N LYS A 26 13.98 5.33 -1.49
CA LYS A 26 14.62 4.80 -0.27
C LYS A 26 13.60 4.81 0.86
N LYS A 27 14.02 4.48 2.10
CA LYS A 27 13.17 4.62 3.29
C LYS A 27 12.53 6.01 3.33
N GLY A 28 11.28 6.08 3.69
CA GLY A 28 10.50 7.31 3.75
C GLY A 28 9.09 7.16 3.21
N VAL A 29 8.30 8.22 3.33
CA VAL A 29 6.92 8.30 2.86
C VAL A 29 6.84 9.10 1.57
N TYR A 30 6.26 8.50 0.54
CA TYR A 30 6.08 9.08 -0.79
C TYR A 30 4.61 9.25 -1.11
N GLY A 31 4.19 10.50 -1.36
CA GLY A 31 2.84 10.81 -1.80
C GLY A 31 2.75 10.81 -3.33
N LEU A 32 1.93 9.92 -3.92
CA LEU A 32 1.69 9.87 -5.36
C LEU A 32 0.44 10.66 -5.72
N LEU A 33 0.64 11.87 -6.21
CA LEU A 33 -0.43 12.78 -6.66
C LEU A 33 -0.71 12.68 -8.16
N GLY A 34 -1.94 12.92 -8.53
CA GLY A 34 -2.36 13.03 -9.93
C GLY A 34 -3.88 12.92 -10.06
N ALA A 35 -4.42 13.48 -11.13
CA ALA A 35 -5.84 13.37 -11.44
C ALA A 35 -6.27 11.91 -11.69
N ASN A 36 -7.58 11.66 -11.70
CA ASN A 36 -8.09 10.36 -12.11
C ASN A 36 -7.68 10.08 -13.55
N GLY A 37 -7.18 8.87 -13.80
CA GLY A 37 -6.63 8.48 -15.09
C GLY A 37 -5.18 8.91 -15.35
N ALA A 38 -4.49 9.56 -14.42
CA ALA A 38 -3.07 9.95 -14.56
C ALA A 38 -2.09 8.76 -14.61
N GLY A 39 -2.55 7.53 -14.27
CA GLY A 39 -1.71 6.33 -14.29
C GLY A 39 -1.31 5.81 -12.91
N LYS A 40 -1.75 6.44 -11.81
CA LYS A 40 -1.38 6.07 -10.43
C LYS A 40 -1.63 4.58 -10.11
N THR A 41 -2.87 4.13 -10.25
CA THR A 41 -3.24 2.72 -9.97
C THR A 41 -2.52 1.74 -10.91
N THR A 42 -2.27 2.13 -12.17
CA THR A 42 -1.49 1.32 -13.11
C THR A 42 -0.04 1.16 -12.64
N LEU A 43 0.60 2.26 -12.24
CA LEU A 43 1.95 2.23 -11.67
C LEU A 43 1.99 1.35 -10.41
N MET A 44 1.09 1.58 -9.46
CA MET A 44 1.03 0.82 -8.23
C MET A 44 0.83 -0.69 -8.47
N ARG A 45 -0.05 -1.08 -9.40
CA ARG A 45 -0.24 -2.49 -9.77
C ARG A 45 1.00 -3.11 -10.42
N MET A 46 1.79 -2.33 -11.17
CA MET A 46 3.07 -2.80 -11.70
C MET A 46 4.09 -2.99 -10.56
N LEU A 47 4.17 -2.04 -9.62
CA LEU A 47 5.03 -2.14 -8.44
C LEU A 47 4.64 -3.32 -7.53
N CYS A 48 3.36 -3.70 -7.50
CA CYS A 48 2.89 -4.87 -6.76
C CYS A 48 3.12 -6.21 -7.51
N GLY A 49 3.63 -6.17 -8.75
CA GLY A 49 3.76 -7.37 -9.58
C GLY A 49 2.42 -7.99 -10.04
N ILE A 50 1.30 -7.28 -9.81
CA ILE A 50 -0.05 -7.70 -10.25
C ILE A 50 -0.21 -7.46 -11.76
N LEU A 51 0.43 -6.41 -12.27
CA LEU A 51 0.40 -6.02 -13.66
C LEU A 51 1.82 -6.03 -14.23
N LYS A 52 2.02 -6.78 -15.30
CA LYS A 52 3.30 -6.79 -16.00
C LYS A 52 3.48 -5.51 -16.81
N ALA A 53 4.62 -4.82 -16.65
CA ALA A 53 5.03 -3.75 -17.53
C ALA A 53 5.27 -4.26 -18.95
N ASP A 54 5.03 -3.41 -19.95
CA ASP A 54 5.31 -3.72 -21.36
C ASP A 54 6.77 -3.45 -21.72
N GLY A 55 7.45 -2.62 -20.92
CA GLY A 55 8.89 -2.32 -21.02
C GLY A 55 9.45 -1.84 -19.70
N GLY A 56 10.78 -1.83 -19.59
CA GLY A 56 11.50 -1.43 -18.39
C GLY A 56 11.63 -2.54 -17.34
N SER A 57 12.07 -2.18 -16.12
CA SER A 57 12.27 -3.11 -15.02
C SER A 57 11.93 -2.49 -13.67
N ILE A 58 11.54 -3.33 -12.72
CA ILE A 58 11.23 -2.96 -11.33
C ILE A 58 11.95 -3.92 -10.40
N SER A 59 12.69 -3.39 -9.42
CA SER A 59 13.37 -4.21 -8.43
C SER A 59 13.35 -3.56 -7.05
N LEU A 60 13.28 -4.38 -5.99
CA LEU A 60 13.44 -3.98 -4.60
C LEU A 60 14.66 -4.70 -4.03
N ASN A 61 15.64 -3.96 -3.55
CA ASN A 61 16.91 -4.51 -3.05
C ASN A 61 17.59 -5.48 -4.05
N GLY A 62 17.49 -5.19 -5.36
CA GLY A 62 18.01 -6.03 -6.43
C GLY A 62 17.13 -7.23 -6.82
N MET A 63 16.05 -7.50 -6.09
CA MET A 63 15.09 -8.56 -6.44
C MET A 63 14.07 -8.05 -7.44
N ASP A 64 13.91 -8.76 -8.56
CA ASP A 64 12.94 -8.44 -9.61
C ASP A 64 11.51 -8.63 -9.12
N VAL A 65 10.60 -7.74 -9.56
CA VAL A 65 9.18 -7.69 -9.17
C VAL A 65 8.41 -8.99 -9.43
N SER A 66 8.86 -9.81 -10.38
CA SER A 66 8.23 -11.10 -10.71
C SER A 66 8.57 -12.21 -9.71
N THR A 67 9.56 -12.01 -8.83
CA THR A 67 10.06 -13.04 -7.92
C THR A 67 9.19 -13.17 -6.66
N GLU A 68 9.21 -14.35 -6.05
CA GLU A 68 8.56 -14.58 -4.76
C GLU A 68 9.24 -13.78 -3.64
N GLY A 69 10.58 -13.67 -3.67
CA GLY A 69 11.34 -12.86 -2.73
C GLY A 69 10.89 -11.40 -2.70
N TYR A 70 10.62 -10.80 -3.87
CA TYR A 70 10.06 -9.44 -3.93
C TYR A 70 8.67 -9.38 -3.27
N ARG A 71 7.78 -10.33 -3.59
CA ARG A 71 6.40 -10.36 -3.03
C ARG A 71 6.37 -10.58 -1.53
N SER A 72 7.34 -11.28 -0.96
CA SER A 72 7.43 -11.48 0.50
C SER A 72 7.73 -10.19 1.26
N LEU A 73 8.35 -9.21 0.60
CA LEU A 73 8.69 -7.90 1.16
C LEU A 73 7.60 -6.83 0.91
N LEU A 74 6.50 -7.21 0.23
CA LEU A 74 5.47 -6.28 -0.19
C LEU A 74 4.25 -6.33 0.74
N GLY A 75 3.78 -5.15 1.16
CA GLY A 75 2.45 -4.91 1.69
C GLY A 75 1.62 -4.08 0.70
N TYR A 76 0.38 -4.48 0.45
CA TYR A 76 -0.48 -3.77 -0.49
C TYR A 76 -1.90 -3.61 0.04
N LEU A 77 -2.41 -2.39 -0.02
CA LEU A 77 -3.81 -2.06 0.17
C LEU A 77 -4.36 -1.45 -1.11
N PRO A 78 -5.15 -2.18 -1.91
CA PRO A 78 -5.83 -1.63 -3.07
C PRO A 78 -6.98 -0.71 -2.67
N GLN A 79 -7.40 0.18 -3.57
CA GLN A 79 -8.54 1.08 -3.39
C GLN A 79 -9.82 0.31 -3.06
N ASP A 80 -10.11 -0.76 -3.82
CA ASP A 80 -11.21 -1.68 -3.57
C ASP A 80 -10.66 -2.96 -2.94
N PHE A 81 -10.67 -3.02 -1.62
CA PHE A 81 -10.20 -4.17 -0.88
C PHE A 81 -11.36 -5.13 -0.57
N GLY A 82 -11.29 -6.35 -1.12
CA GLY A 82 -12.29 -7.39 -0.89
C GLY A 82 -12.12 -8.04 0.49
N TYR A 83 -13.14 -7.95 1.32
CA TYR A 83 -13.20 -8.62 2.62
C TYR A 83 -14.05 -9.87 2.55
N TYR A 84 -13.81 -10.82 3.46
CA TYR A 84 -14.72 -11.93 3.73
C TYR A 84 -15.74 -11.49 4.78
N PRO A 85 -17.00 -11.16 4.41
CA PRO A 85 -17.96 -10.50 5.31
C PRO A 85 -18.30 -11.31 6.56
N GLU A 86 -18.23 -12.63 6.47
CA GLU A 86 -18.56 -13.56 7.56
C GLU A 86 -17.37 -13.85 8.49
N PHE A 87 -16.14 -13.48 8.10
CA PHE A 87 -14.97 -13.57 8.97
C PHE A 87 -15.03 -12.51 10.06
N THR A 88 -14.43 -12.80 11.20
CA THR A 88 -14.06 -11.75 12.17
C THR A 88 -12.77 -11.06 11.72
N GLY A 89 -12.46 -9.89 12.28
CA GLY A 89 -11.19 -9.21 11.99
C GLY A 89 -9.99 -10.08 12.33
N MET A 90 -10.07 -10.82 13.46
CA MET A 90 -9.03 -11.78 13.87
C MET A 90 -8.90 -12.93 12.87
N ASP A 91 -10.01 -13.57 12.49
CA ASP A 91 -9.98 -14.70 11.54
C ASP A 91 -9.40 -14.28 10.19
N PHE A 92 -9.74 -13.08 9.73
CA PHE A 92 -9.23 -12.52 8.50
C PHE A 92 -7.70 -12.36 8.51
N LEU A 93 -7.15 -11.77 9.58
CA LEU A 93 -5.69 -11.62 9.69
C LEU A 93 -4.98 -12.96 9.88
N LEU A 94 -5.58 -13.91 10.61
CA LEU A 94 -5.03 -15.25 10.76
C LEU A 94 -5.00 -16.01 9.43
N TYR A 95 -6.06 -15.90 8.64
CA TYR A 95 -6.13 -16.49 7.30
C TYR A 95 -5.02 -15.94 6.40
N LEU A 96 -4.87 -14.62 6.34
CA LEU A 96 -3.82 -13.99 5.53
C LEU A 96 -2.41 -14.28 6.06
N SER A 97 -2.23 -14.38 7.37
CA SER A 97 -0.96 -14.79 7.99
C SER A 97 -0.54 -16.19 7.51
N ALA A 98 -1.50 -17.13 7.48
CA ALA A 98 -1.24 -18.48 6.98
C ALA A 98 -0.87 -18.49 5.50
N LEU A 99 -1.54 -17.68 4.66
CA LEU A 99 -1.20 -17.52 3.24
C LEU A 99 0.20 -16.92 3.03
N LYS A 100 0.67 -16.08 3.96
CA LYS A 100 2.05 -15.53 3.96
C LYS A 100 3.08 -16.47 4.61
N GLY A 101 2.69 -17.70 4.96
CA GLY A 101 3.60 -18.72 5.50
C GLY A 101 3.93 -18.57 7.00
N LEU A 102 3.25 -17.71 7.74
CA LEU A 102 3.44 -17.62 9.19
C LEU A 102 2.80 -18.83 9.89
N ASP A 103 3.51 -19.44 10.82
CA ASP A 103 2.93 -20.47 11.66
C ASP A 103 1.83 -19.89 12.57
N LYS A 104 0.98 -20.77 13.09
CA LYS A 104 -0.21 -20.39 13.89
C LYS A 104 0.11 -19.52 15.11
N LYS A 105 1.23 -19.76 15.79
CA LYS A 105 1.62 -19.01 16.99
C LYS A 105 2.09 -17.60 16.63
N HIS A 106 2.96 -17.48 15.63
CA HIS A 106 3.45 -16.19 15.14
C HIS A 106 2.33 -15.39 14.47
N GLY A 107 1.52 -16.03 13.63
CA GLY A 107 0.37 -15.37 12.99
C GLY A 107 -0.63 -14.80 14.00
N ARG A 108 -0.92 -15.52 15.09
CA ARG A 108 -1.83 -15.02 16.15
C ARG A 108 -1.24 -13.81 16.89
N ARG A 109 0.05 -13.87 17.24
CA ARG A 109 0.73 -12.77 17.91
C ARG A 109 0.73 -11.52 17.02
N GLU A 110 1.07 -11.69 15.75
CA GLU A 110 1.12 -10.60 14.80
C GLU A 110 -0.27 -10.01 14.50
N ALA A 111 -1.28 -10.85 14.32
CA ALA A 111 -2.67 -10.39 14.15
C ALA A 111 -3.15 -9.57 15.35
N SER A 112 -2.86 -10.01 16.59
CA SER A 112 -3.22 -9.26 17.78
C SER A 112 -2.50 -7.92 17.85
N ARG A 113 -1.19 -7.88 17.60
CA ARG A 113 -0.38 -6.65 17.54
C ARG A 113 -0.92 -5.66 16.50
N LEU A 114 -1.26 -6.15 15.31
CA LEU A 114 -1.77 -5.30 14.24
C LEU A 114 -3.17 -4.78 14.53
N LEU A 115 -4.06 -5.58 15.12
CA LEU A 115 -5.37 -5.10 15.55
C LEU A 115 -5.28 -4.02 16.63
N GLU A 116 -4.33 -4.13 17.54
CA GLU A 116 -4.03 -3.09 18.53
C GLU A 116 -3.51 -1.82 17.85
N LEU A 117 -2.53 -1.96 16.95
CA LEU A 117 -1.92 -0.86 16.20
C LEU A 117 -2.96 -0.02 15.44
N VAL A 118 -3.97 -0.68 14.84
CA VAL A 118 -5.05 0.00 14.11
C VAL A 118 -6.29 0.26 14.97
N SER A 119 -6.21 0.12 16.30
CA SER A 119 -7.31 0.36 17.26
C SER A 119 -8.58 -0.45 16.95
N LEU A 120 -8.43 -1.74 16.66
CA LEU A 120 -9.52 -2.68 16.40
C LEU A 120 -9.59 -3.84 17.40
N THR A 121 -8.84 -3.78 18.52
CA THR A 121 -8.77 -4.86 19.53
C THR A 121 -10.16 -5.25 20.06
N GLU A 122 -10.97 -4.27 20.47
CA GLU A 122 -12.32 -4.50 21.00
C GLU A 122 -13.29 -5.09 19.94
N ASN A 123 -13.00 -4.86 18.67
CA ASN A 123 -13.81 -5.33 17.54
C ASN A 123 -13.23 -6.58 16.86
N ALA A 124 -12.11 -7.11 17.36
CA ALA A 124 -11.36 -8.20 16.73
C ALA A 124 -12.21 -9.43 16.42
N HIS A 125 -13.18 -9.75 17.29
CA HIS A 125 -14.06 -10.91 17.18
C HIS A 125 -15.45 -10.61 16.61
N ARG A 126 -15.70 -9.38 16.15
CA ARG A 126 -16.93 -9.01 15.42
C ARG A 126 -16.78 -9.35 13.93
N LYS A 127 -17.88 -9.75 13.29
CA LYS A 127 -17.90 -10.02 11.84
C LYS A 127 -17.64 -8.75 11.04
N ILE A 128 -16.80 -8.85 10.01
CA ILE A 128 -16.40 -7.72 9.14
C ILE A 128 -17.60 -7.04 8.48
N LYS A 129 -18.70 -7.78 8.19
CA LYS A 129 -19.94 -7.19 7.68
C LYS A 129 -20.53 -6.11 8.61
N THR A 130 -20.21 -6.14 9.91
CA THR A 130 -20.69 -5.17 10.90
C THR A 130 -19.72 -3.98 11.08
N TYR A 131 -18.57 -3.98 10.40
CA TYR A 131 -17.59 -2.92 10.48
C TYR A 131 -18.05 -1.68 9.71
N SER A 132 -17.76 -0.49 10.25
CA SER A 132 -17.87 0.76 9.50
C SER A 132 -16.86 0.82 8.34
N GLY A 133 -17.02 1.77 7.43
CA GLY A 133 -16.04 2.00 6.36
C GLY A 133 -14.63 2.22 6.91
N GLY A 134 -14.49 3.09 7.92
CA GLY A 134 -13.20 3.36 8.56
C GLY A 134 -12.62 2.13 9.29
N MET A 135 -13.45 1.29 9.93
CA MET A 135 -12.98 0.04 10.53
C MET A 135 -12.46 -0.94 9.48
N LYS A 136 -13.14 -1.05 8.33
CA LYS A 136 -12.67 -1.87 7.20
C LYS A 136 -11.35 -1.35 6.67
N GLN A 137 -11.23 -0.04 6.47
CA GLN A 137 -9.99 0.57 6.00
C GLN A 137 -8.82 0.31 6.95
N ARG A 138 -9.03 0.45 8.26
CA ARG A 138 -8.02 0.14 9.28
C ARG A 138 -7.63 -1.35 9.28
N LEU A 139 -8.58 -2.26 9.09
CA LEU A 139 -8.28 -3.69 8.92
C LEU A 139 -7.48 -3.95 7.64
N GLY A 140 -7.78 -3.23 6.55
CA GLY A 140 -7.01 -3.28 5.31
C GLY A 140 -5.57 -2.81 5.48
N ILE A 141 -5.34 -1.79 6.30
CA ILE A 141 -3.98 -1.35 6.66
C ILE A 141 -3.26 -2.43 7.49
N ALA A 142 -3.95 -3.00 8.48
CA ALA A 142 -3.38 -4.07 9.30
C ALA A 142 -2.92 -5.26 8.44
N GLN A 143 -3.73 -5.69 7.47
CA GLN A 143 -3.34 -6.79 6.57
C GLN A 143 -2.15 -6.42 5.67
N ALA A 144 -2.05 -5.18 5.22
CA ALA A 144 -0.92 -4.73 4.40
C ALA A 144 0.40 -4.73 5.19
N LEU A 145 0.34 -4.53 6.51
CA LEU A 145 1.49 -4.57 7.42
C LEU A 145 1.88 -5.98 7.89
N LEU A 146 1.09 -7.02 7.55
CA LEU A 146 1.44 -8.40 7.87
C LEU A 146 2.80 -8.79 7.28
N ASN A 147 3.59 -9.51 8.09
CA ASN A 147 4.92 -9.99 7.73
C ASN A 147 5.98 -8.90 7.52
N HIS A 148 5.81 -7.74 8.16
CA HIS A 148 6.79 -6.64 8.19
C HIS A 148 7.32 -6.27 6.78
N PRO A 149 6.46 -5.77 5.87
CA PRO A 149 6.87 -5.46 4.51
C PRO A 149 7.94 -4.35 4.50
N GLU A 150 8.90 -4.45 3.59
CA GLU A 150 9.87 -3.39 3.32
C GLU A 150 9.32 -2.31 2.37
N LEU A 151 8.37 -2.70 1.51
CA LEU A 151 7.65 -1.81 0.60
C LEU A 151 6.15 -1.88 0.91
N LEU A 152 5.57 -0.76 1.33
CA LEU A 152 4.14 -0.62 1.59
C LEU A 152 3.51 0.26 0.52
N ILE A 153 2.55 -0.27 -0.21
CA ILE A 153 1.80 0.43 -1.25
C ILE A 153 0.34 0.56 -0.82
N LEU A 154 -0.17 1.79 -0.77
CA LEU A 154 -1.50 2.11 -0.28
C LEU A 154 -2.25 2.95 -1.33
N ASP A 155 -3.30 2.41 -1.94
CA ASP A 155 -4.10 3.10 -2.96
C ASP A 155 -5.32 3.74 -2.31
N GLU A 156 -5.35 5.09 -2.23
CA GLU A 156 -6.38 5.92 -1.61
C GLU A 156 -6.72 5.50 -0.15
N PRO A 157 -5.72 5.35 0.74
CA PRO A 157 -5.90 4.71 2.06
C PRO A 157 -6.74 5.52 3.03
N THR A 158 -6.96 6.80 2.79
CA THR A 158 -7.74 7.72 3.65
C THR A 158 -9.20 7.83 3.23
N ALA A 159 -9.59 7.18 2.13
CA ALA A 159 -10.98 7.18 1.67
C ALA A 159 -11.91 6.61 2.74
N GLY A 160 -12.96 7.36 3.11
CA GLY A 160 -13.95 6.92 4.11
C GLY A 160 -13.50 7.01 5.57
N LEU A 161 -12.30 7.53 5.86
CA LEU A 161 -11.87 7.85 7.22
C LEU A 161 -12.44 9.21 7.66
N ASP A 162 -12.89 9.29 8.90
CA ASP A 162 -13.22 10.57 9.53
C ASP A 162 -11.95 11.39 9.85
N PRO A 163 -12.06 12.70 10.17
CA PRO A 163 -10.90 13.53 10.43
C PRO A 163 -10.00 13.02 11.56
N LYS A 164 -10.55 12.42 12.62
CA LYS A 164 -9.79 11.87 13.74
C LYS A 164 -9.05 10.60 13.34
N GLU A 165 -9.69 9.74 12.55
CA GLU A 165 -9.07 8.53 12.00
C GLU A 165 -7.94 8.88 11.01
N ARG A 166 -8.10 9.96 10.21
CA ARG A 166 -7.03 10.46 9.31
C ARG A 166 -5.78 10.90 10.07
N VAL A 167 -5.94 11.57 11.21
CA VAL A 167 -4.80 11.97 12.06
C VAL A 167 -4.03 10.74 12.52
N ARG A 168 -4.73 9.75 13.09
CA ARG A 168 -4.12 8.49 13.54
C ARG A 168 -3.44 7.72 12.41
N PHE A 169 -4.08 7.69 11.23
CA PHE A 169 -3.50 7.09 10.05
C PHE A 169 -2.18 7.76 9.67
N ARG A 170 -2.14 9.10 9.67
CA ARG A 170 -0.93 9.86 9.36
C ARG A 170 0.22 9.53 10.33
N GLU A 171 -0.05 9.53 11.63
CA GLU A 171 0.94 9.16 12.65
C GLU A 171 1.49 7.75 12.41
N LEU A 172 0.60 6.78 12.17
CA LEU A 172 0.99 5.39 11.86
C LEU A 172 1.89 5.32 10.61
N ILE A 173 1.52 5.98 9.53
CA ILE A 173 2.28 5.94 8.27
C ILE A 173 3.63 6.65 8.41
N ALA A 174 3.69 7.77 9.13
CA ALA A 174 4.95 8.45 9.43
C ALA A 174 5.91 7.53 10.22
N ASP A 175 5.40 6.78 11.21
CA ASP A 175 6.22 5.83 11.96
C ASP A 175 6.69 4.65 11.08
N VAL A 176 5.82 4.09 10.26
CA VAL A 176 6.18 3.01 9.32
C VAL A 176 7.24 3.48 8.31
N GLY A 177 7.14 4.71 7.82
CA GLY A 177 8.07 5.29 6.84
C GLY A 177 9.50 5.45 7.35
N LYS A 178 9.72 5.55 8.67
CA LYS A 178 11.07 5.63 9.26
C LYS A 178 11.95 4.42 8.91
N GLU A 179 11.33 3.25 8.78
CA GLU A 179 12.05 1.99 8.55
C GLU A 179 11.74 1.34 7.20
N ASN A 180 10.71 1.81 6.49
CA ASN A 180 10.19 1.19 5.27
C ASN A 180 10.06 2.21 4.13
N ILE A 181 9.88 1.72 2.91
CA ILE A 181 9.42 2.55 1.78
C ILE A 181 7.90 2.51 1.78
N VAL A 182 7.27 3.66 1.94
CA VAL A 182 5.80 3.79 1.87
C VAL A 182 5.43 4.63 0.67
N LEU A 183 4.65 4.08 -0.24
CA LEU A 183 4.07 4.80 -1.38
C LEU A 183 2.54 4.83 -1.22
N LEU A 184 1.98 6.01 -1.05
CA LEU A 184 0.53 6.17 -0.96
C LEU A 184 0.00 7.07 -2.06
N SER A 185 -1.09 6.66 -2.72
CA SER A 185 -1.82 7.51 -3.65
C SER A 185 -2.91 8.28 -2.92
N THR A 186 -3.12 9.51 -3.34
CA THR A 186 -4.31 10.29 -2.96
C THR A 186 -4.57 11.39 -3.99
N HIS A 187 -5.80 11.88 -4.02
CA HIS A 187 -6.18 13.10 -4.71
C HIS A 187 -6.39 14.27 -3.74
N ILE A 188 -6.21 14.03 -2.43
CA ILE A 188 -6.40 15.02 -1.35
C ILE A 188 -5.02 15.46 -0.85
N ILE A 189 -4.61 16.67 -1.18
CA ILE A 189 -3.30 17.22 -0.83
C ILE A 189 -3.07 17.22 0.68
N SER A 190 -4.06 17.61 1.47
CA SER A 190 -3.96 17.65 2.94
C SER A 190 -3.69 16.28 3.59
N ASP A 191 -3.89 15.18 2.89
CA ASP A 191 -3.61 13.85 3.42
C ASP A 191 -2.12 13.52 3.39
N ILE A 192 -1.35 14.13 2.49
CA ILE A 192 0.08 13.90 2.32
C ILE A 192 0.96 15.06 2.77
N GLU A 193 0.43 16.28 2.81
CA GLU A 193 1.16 17.51 3.15
C GLU A 193 1.95 17.41 4.47
N HIS A 194 1.46 16.62 5.42
CA HIS A 194 2.04 16.48 6.75
C HIS A 194 2.78 15.16 6.99
N ILE A 195 2.80 14.24 6.02
CA ILE A 195 3.42 12.91 6.20
C ILE A 195 4.37 12.51 5.09
N ALA A 196 4.22 13.07 3.88
CA ALA A 196 5.11 12.71 2.78
C ALA A 196 6.44 13.46 2.90
N ASP A 197 7.53 12.70 2.87
CA ASP A 197 8.87 13.27 2.76
C ASP A 197 9.12 13.78 1.33
N ILE A 198 8.51 13.12 0.36
CA ILE A 198 8.62 13.44 -1.07
C ILE A 198 7.26 13.24 -1.74
N VAL A 199 6.88 14.18 -2.58
CA VAL A 199 5.71 14.10 -3.43
C VAL A 199 6.14 13.74 -4.85
N LEU A 200 5.43 12.81 -5.46
CA LEU A 200 5.57 12.37 -6.85
C LEU A 200 4.33 12.80 -7.61
N MET A 201 4.46 13.70 -8.58
CA MET A 201 3.31 14.18 -9.36
C MET A 201 3.23 13.46 -10.70
N LEU A 202 2.13 12.74 -10.92
CA LEU A 202 1.86 12.00 -12.14
C LEU A 202 0.83 12.75 -12.98
N LYS A 203 1.13 12.92 -14.29
CA LYS A 203 0.20 13.48 -15.27
C LYS A 203 0.35 12.73 -16.60
N ASP A 204 -0.76 12.26 -17.15
CA ASP A 204 -0.82 11.58 -18.46
C ASP A 204 0.22 10.45 -18.60
N GLY A 205 0.37 9.65 -17.54
CA GLY A 205 1.31 8.52 -17.51
C GLY A 205 2.77 8.90 -17.25
N LYS A 206 3.11 10.17 -17.07
CA LYS A 206 4.47 10.66 -16.85
C LYS A 206 4.66 11.20 -15.45
N LEU A 207 5.84 10.99 -14.89
CA LEU A 207 6.28 11.68 -13.67
C LEU A 207 6.74 13.09 -14.10
N ILE A 208 5.98 14.12 -13.71
CA ILE A 208 6.24 15.51 -14.11
C ILE A 208 6.96 16.31 -13.03
N TRP A 209 6.94 15.83 -11.78
CA TRP A 209 7.62 16.47 -10.68
C TRP A 209 7.90 15.48 -9.56
N GLN A 210 9.04 15.69 -8.88
CA GLN A 210 9.43 14.98 -7.66
C GLN A 210 10.16 15.96 -6.74
N GLY A 211 9.71 16.08 -5.50
CA GLY A 211 10.33 16.98 -4.52
C GLY A 211 9.61 16.90 -3.17
N PRO A 212 10.16 17.63 -2.15
CA PRO A 212 9.54 17.74 -0.83
C PRO A 212 8.24 18.53 -0.86
#